data_bda3a87cdb8a47f6a50b94dcd7df8580
#
_entry.id   bda3a87cdb8a47f6a50b94dcd7df8580
#
_cell.length_a   1.000
_cell.length_b   1.000
_cell.length_c   1.000
_cell.angle_alpha   90.00
_cell.angle_beta   90.00
_cell.angle_gamma   90.00
#
_symmetry.space_group_name_H-M   'P 1'
#
loop_
_entity.id
_entity.type
_entity.pdbx_description
1 polymer ?
#
loop_
_entity_poly.entity_id
_entity_poly.type
_entity_poly.pdbx_seq_one_letter_code
_entity_poly.pdbx_strand_id
1 'polypeptide(L)'
;MIKYEQIQRLVKYTSTQFPITSLHLNTDGAKRTPKEIVIIFKELINQKKKELGKLGYTTKQIQSVERDLKTLTELITERYVMRKFKGVSVFVSTGNDFYEVFELPRAPRDVLIVDFDPYIRPLIAILEEYSRYGVLLVDKAKAQFFEIFAGEIEEHAQMETELPRVTARVPGFASGKEVVPIPHHGGRRGPGGGQYGFDERHIERRLEKRFYEHLQRVNEYVFKVFMRDRFDYLIIGTHAELRYDVESMLHSYLKRKLVGWLPYGPEATVKKVLEDASKIIKRVTEETWAKMVDELISEASKDGLAVIGLEDTVKAVNYSAARTILVDENFKKEGFICPKCGFLSVEMRRCEFCDEELIPIVDIVDELVETAITHGTEIHHIEGNEKLAQNGYIGAFLRFKI
;
A
#
# COMPACT_ATOMS: atom_id res chain seq x y z
N MET A 1 8.92 -6.09 -5.57
CA MET A 1 8.75 -4.90 -4.70
C MET A 1 7.94 -3.87 -5.46
N ILE A 2 6.79 -3.48 -4.93
CA ILE A 2 5.87 -2.53 -5.61
C ILE A 2 6.31 -1.11 -5.29
N LYS A 3 6.80 -0.38 -6.30
CA LYS A 3 7.15 1.03 -6.14
C LYS A 3 6.03 1.91 -6.66
N TYR A 4 5.59 2.85 -5.85
CA TYR A 4 4.54 3.80 -6.21
C TYR A 4 4.88 4.60 -7.48
N GLU A 5 6.15 4.93 -7.68
CA GLU A 5 6.62 5.58 -8.91
C GLU A 5 6.42 4.73 -10.18
N GLN A 6 6.54 3.40 -10.07
CA GLN A 6 6.26 2.49 -11.19
C GLN A 6 4.78 2.51 -11.55
N ILE A 7 3.90 2.52 -10.53
CA ILE A 7 2.46 2.62 -10.75
C ILE A 7 2.11 3.94 -11.43
N GLN A 8 2.66 5.06 -10.96
CA GLN A 8 2.43 6.36 -11.59
C GLN A 8 2.92 6.45 -13.02
N ARG A 9 4.04 5.80 -13.35
CA ARG A 9 4.54 5.69 -14.73
C ARG A 9 3.58 4.86 -15.58
N LEU A 10 3.12 3.74 -15.04
CA LEU A 10 2.20 2.84 -15.71
C LEU A 10 0.86 3.52 -16.02
N VAL A 11 0.31 4.30 -15.08
CA VAL A 11 -0.95 5.08 -15.26
C VAL A 11 -0.85 6.08 -16.41
N LYS A 12 0.34 6.66 -16.64
CA LYS A 12 0.58 7.69 -17.67
C LYS A 12 1.07 7.11 -19.00
N TYR A 13 1.30 5.79 -19.03
CA TYR A 13 1.87 5.16 -20.21
C TYR A 13 0.78 4.84 -21.24
N THR A 14 0.95 5.33 -22.44
CA THR A 14 0.12 5.01 -23.60
C THR A 14 1.03 4.69 -24.79
N SER A 15 0.80 3.59 -25.45
CA SER A 15 1.54 3.19 -26.64
C SER A 15 0.83 3.61 -27.91
N THR A 16 1.60 4.04 -28.91
CA THR A 16 1.07 4.43 -30.23
C THR A 16 1.42 3.44 -31.34
N GLN A 17 2.40 2.56 -31.13
CA GLN A 17 2.91 1.67 -32.19
C GLN A 17 2.49 0.21 -31.98
N PHE A 18 2.75 -0.35 -30.80
CA PHE A 18 2.45 -1.74 -30.50
C PHE A 18 1.56 -1.83 -29.28
N PRO A 19 0.59 -2.74 -29.28
CA PRO A 19 -0.25 -2.93 -28.11
C PRO A 19 0.54 -3.47 -26.91
N ILE A 20 -0.02 -3.28 -25.73
CA ILE A 20 0.49 -3.77 -24.45
C ILE A 20 -0.37 -4.96 -24.05
N THR A 21 0.29 -6.03 -23.66
CA THR A 21 -0.37 -7.22 -23.11
C THR A 21 -0.36 -7.12 -21.59
N SER A 22 -1.53 -6.96 -20.97
CA SER A 22 -1.74 -6.86 -19.53
C SER A 22 -2.30 -8.17 -19.00
N LEU A 23 -1.55 -8.85 -18.13
CA LEU A 23 -1.97 -10.07 -17.45
C LEU A 23 -2.16 -9.77 -15.98
N HIS A 24 -3.33 -10.12 -15.42
CA HIS A 24 -3.55 -10.25 -13.99
C HIS A 24 -3.91 -11.70 -13.71
N LEU A 25 -3.23 -12.32 -12.74
CA LEU A 25 -3.38 -13.76 -12.46
C LEU A 25 -3.39 -14.01 -10.95
N ASN A 26 -4.41 -14.72 -10.51
CA ASN A 26 -4.50 -15.22 -9.14
C ASN A 26 -3.54 -16.40 -8.96
N THR A 27 -2.53 -16.23 -8.14
CA THR A 27 -1.50 -17.22 -7.81
C THR A 27 -1.58 -17.67 -6.34
N ASP A 28 -2.71 -17.44 -5.66
CA ASP A 28 -2.90 -17.77 -4.26
C ASP A 28 -2.88 -19.29 -4.04
N GLY A 29 -1.79 -19.80 -3.48
CA GLY A 29 -1.59 -21.20 -3.18
C GLY A 29 -2.55 -21.78 -2.13
N ALA A 30 -3.26 -20.92 -1.38
CA ALA A 30 -4.33 -21.36 -0.48
C ALA A 30 -5.64 -21.69 -1.22
N LYS A 31 -5.83 -21.11 -2.42
CA LYS A 31 -7.05 -21.27 -3.22
C LYS A 31 -6.84 -22.16 -4.46
N ARG A 32 -5.61 -22.28 -4.96
CA ARG A 32 -5.30 -22.94 -6.25
C ARG A 32 -4.01 -23.74 -6.18
N THR A 33 -4.02 -24.88 -6.84
CA THR A 33 -2.80 -25.65 -7.06
C THR A 33 -1.97 -25.05 -8.21
N PRO A 34 -0.65 -25.28 -8.25
CA PRO A 34 0.21 -24.88 -9.35
C PRO A 34 -0.30 -25.32 -10.74
N LYS A 35 -0.89 -26.51 -10.82
CA LYS A 35 -1.44 -27.05 -12.08
C LYS A 35 -2.67 -26.26 -12.55
N GLU A 36 -3.57 -25.91 -11.62
CA GLU A 36 -4.76 -25.11 -11.93
C GLU A 36 -4.39 -23.71 -12.43
N ILE A 37 -3.41 -23.05 -11.80
CA ILE A 37 -2.90 -21.75 -12.23
C ILE A 37 -2.41 -21.81 -13.69
N VAL A 38 -1.64 -22.84 -14.06
CA VAL A 38 -1.14 -23.03 -15.42
C VAL A 38 -2.27 -23.34 -16.42
N ILE A 39 -3.28 -24.09 -16.01
CA ILE A 39 -4.45 -24.40 -16.86
C ILE A 39 -5.21 -23.12 -17.19
N ILE A 40 -5.60 -22.36 -16.15
CA ILE A 40 -6.33 -21.08 -16.30
C ILE A 40 -5.53 -20.10 -17.18
N PHE A 41 -4.25 -19.96 -16.91
CA PHE A 41 -3.39 -19.11 -17.72
C PHE A 41 -3.35 -19.52 -19.21
N LYS A 42 -3.25 -20.83 -19.51
CA LYS A 42 -3.30 -21.34 -20.88
C LYS A 42 -4.65 -21.11 -21.55
N GLU A 43 -5.74 -21.17 -20.81
CA GLU A 43 -7.09 -20.88 -21.30
C GLU A 43 -7.20 -19.40 -21.71
N LEU A 44 -6.71 -18.47 -20.86
CA LEU A 44 -6.66 -17.02 -21.17
C LEU A 44 -5.86 -16.76 -22.46
N ILE A 45 -4.68 -17.37 -22.60
CA ILE A 45 -3.86 -17.26 -23.81
C ILE A 45 -4.62 -17.77 -25.05
N ASN A 46 -5.23 -18.95 -24.95
CA ASN A 46 -5.94 -19.56 -26.08
C ASN A 46 -7.15 -18.72 -26.49
N GLN A 47 -7.89 -18.19 -25.54
CA GLN A 47 -8.98 -17.27 -25.79
C GLN A 47 -8.46 -16.02 -26.52
N LYS A 48 -7.42 -15.38 -25.99
CA LYS A 48 -6.86 -14.16 -26.56
C LYS A 48 -6.32 -14.36 -27.97
N LYS A 49 -5.63 -15.47 -28.24
CA LYS A 49 -5.18 -15.81 -29.60
C LYS A 49 -6.32 -15.90 -30.63
N LYS A 50 -7.49 -16.42 -30.23
CA LYS A 50 -8.68 -16.46 -31.09
C LYS A 50 -9.29 -15.08 -31.35
N GLU A 51 -9.15 -14.16 -30.38
CA GLU A 51 -9.68 -12.80 -30.47
C GLU A 51 -8.78 -11.90 -31.31
N LEU A 52 -7.45 -12.07 -31.27
CA LEU A 52 -6.48 -11.22 -31.97
C LEU A 52 -6.76 -11.05 -33.46
N GLY A 53 -7.21 -12.12 -34.16
CA GLY A 53 -7.57 -12.06 -35.55
C GLY A 53 -8.81 -11.21 -35.86
N LYS A 54 -9.61 -10.84 -34.83
CA LYS A 54 -10.85 -10.05 -34.98
C LYS A 54 -10.68 -8.59 -34.57
N LEU A 55 -9.59 -8.22 -33.91
CA LEU A 55 -9.37 -6.92 -33.28
C LEU A 55 -8.78 -5.85 -34.23
N GLY A 56 -8.59 -6.18 -35.53
CA GLY A 56 -8.11 -5.22 -36.52
C GLY A 56 -6.63 -4.81 -36.39
N TYR A 57 -5.83 -5.52 -35.63
CA TYR A 57 -4.38 -5.29 -35.52
C TYR A 57 -3.64 -5.62 -36.81
N THR A 58 -2.59 -4.87 -37.08
CA THR A 58 -1.67 -5.16 -38.20
C THR A 58 -0.86 -6.44 -37.90
N THR A 59 -0.35 -7.09 -38.96
CA THR A 59 0.50 -8.30 -38.84
C THR A 59 1.69 -8.10 -37.90
N LYS A 60 2.32 -6.90 -37.92
CA LYS A 60 3.45 -6.59 -37.03
C LYS A 60 3.02 -6.49 -35.57
N GLN A 61 1.87 -5.93 -35.30
CA GLN A 61 1.28 -5.83 -33.96
C GLN A 61 0.91 -7.21 -33.42
N ILE A 62 0.29 -8.07 -34.23
CA ILE A 62 -0.03 -9.46 -33.85
C ILE A 62 1.25 -10.23 -33.51
N GLN A 63 2.32 -10.11 -34.35
CA GLN A 63 3.60 -10.75 -34.05
C GLN A 63 4.26 -10.23 -32.75
N SER A 64 4.04 -8.95 -32.39
CA SER A 64 4.49 -8.39 -31.12
C SER A 64 3.75 -9.05 -29.97
N VAL A 65 2.42 -9.11 -30.03
CA VAL A 65 1.58 -9.75 -29.01
C VAL A 65 1.91 -11.24 -28.86
N GLU A 66 2.18 -11.96 -29.95
CA GLU A 66 2.59 -13.37 -29.87
C GLU A 66 3.90 -13.57 -29.12
N ARG A 67 4.85 -12.64 -29.28
CA ARG A 67 6.09 -12.63 -28.48
C ARG A 67 5.80 -12.32 -27.03
N ASP A 68 4.91 -11.36 -26.74
CA ASP A 68 4.48 -11.04 -25.38
C ASP A 68 3.86 -12.26 -24.68
N LEU A 69 2.96 -12.98 -25.38
CA LEU A 69 2.35 -14.22 -24.85
C LEU A 69 3.38 -15.32 -24.57
N LYS A 70 4.45 -15.39 -25.38
CA LYS A 70 5.56 -16.31 -25.13
C LYS A 70 6.32 -15.91 -23.88
N THR A 71 6.70 -14.64 -23.74
CA THR A 71 7.37 -14.09 -22.55
C THR A 71 6.56 -14.35 -21.29
N LEU A 72 5.23 -14.10 -21.33
CA LEU A 72 4.33 -14.42 -20.22
C LEU A 72 4.31 -15.92 -19.89
N THR A 73 4.35 -16.78 -20.90
CA THR A 73 4.35 -18.23 -20.70
C THR A 73 5.62 -18.70 -19.98
N GLU A 74 6.78 -18.22 -20.40
CA GLU A 74 8.05 -18.49 -19.74
C GLU A 74 8.06 -17.98 -18.30
N LEU A 75 7.60 -16.75 -18.09
CA LEU A 75 7.54 -16.12 -16.77
C LEU A 75 6.64 -16.91 -15.80
N ILE A 76 5.41 -17.20 -16.20
CA ILE A 76 4.44 -17.85 -15.30
C ILE A 76 4.84 -19.30 -15.02
N THR A 77 5.28 -20.07 -16.02
CA THR A 77 5.63 -21.48 -15.83
C THR A 77 6.93 -21.67 -15.05
N GLU A 78 7.90 -20.77 -15.19
CA GLU A 78 9.21 -20.91 -14.54
C GLU A 78 9.31 -20.23 -13.19
N ARG A 79 8.63 -19.08 -12.99
CA ARG A 79 8.83 -18.23 -11.82
C ARG A 79 7.65 -18.17 -10.83
N TYR A 80 6.41 -18.18 -11.30
CA TYR A 80 5.27 -17.81 -10.46
C TYR A 80 4.41 -18.96 -9.96
N VAL A 81 4.65 -20.17 -10.41
CA VAL A 81 3.92 -21.38 -9.97
C VAL A 81 4.20 -21.78 -8.52
N MET A 82 5.26 -21.26 -7.89
CA MET A 82 5.75 -21.71 -6.56
C MET A 82 6.01 -20.56 -5.55
N ARG A 83 5.45 -19.37 -5.72
CA ARG A 83 5.79 -18.22 -4.85
C ARG A 83 4.72 -17.85 -3.82
N LYS A 84 5.17 -17.10 -2.79
CA LYS A 84 4.37 -16.66 -1.61
C LYS A 84 3.36 -15.54 -1.88
N PHE A 85 3.23 -15.05 -3.12
CA PHE A 85 2.33 -13.96 -3.45
C PHE A 85 0.96 -14.49 -3.84
N LYS A 86 -0.08 -13.77 -3.43
CA LYS A 86 -1.47 -14.16 -3.74
C LYS A 86 -1.86 -13.85 -5.19
N GLY A 87 -1.11 -12.97 -5.86
CA GLY A 87 -1.37 -12.61 -7.26
C GLY A 87 -0.18 -11.98 -7.96
N VAL A 88 -0.27 -11.89 -9.28
CA VAL A 88 0.71 -11.21 -10.12
C VAL A 88 0.02 -10.38 -11.19
N SER A 89 0.50 -9.16 -11.42
CA SER A 89 0.16 -8.31 -12.56
C SER A 89 1.38 -8.11 -13.43
N VAL A 90 1.27 -8.41 -14.71
CA VAL A 90 2.37 -8.30 -15.68
C VAL A 90 1.91 -7.46 -16.86
N PHE A 91 2.71 -6.48 -17.22
CA PHE A 91 2.51 -5.63 -18.38
C PHE A 91 3.69 -5.78 -19.31
N VAL A 92 3.46 -6.24 -20.52
CA VAL A 92 4.52 -6.50 -21.48
C VAL A 92 4.14 -5.98 -22.87
N SER A 93 5.09 -5.35 -23.54
CA SER A 93 5.02 -4.98 -24.96
C SER A 93 6.40 -5.10 -25.57
N THR A 94 6.69 -6.24 -26.13
CA THR A 94 7.98 -6.55 -26.75
C THR A 94 8.36 -5.59 -27.88
N GLY A 95 7.35 -5.11 -28.61
CA GLY A 95 7.54 -4.14 -29.68
C GLY A 95 7.95 -2.74 -29.20
N ASN A 96 7.65 -2.40 -27.94
CA ASN A 96 7.97 -1.11 -27.32
C ASN A 96 9.11 -1.23 -26.27
N ASP A 97 9.73 -2.39 -26.11
CA ASP A 97 10.71 -2.68 -25.06
C ASP A 97 10.18 -2.35 -23.65
N PHE A 98 8.90 -2.69 -23.42
CA PHE A 98 8.19 -2.39 -22.19
C PHE A 98 7.92 -3.67 -21.42
N TYR A 99 8.29 -3.69 -20.11
CA TYR A 99 8.10 -4.83 -19.23
C TYR A 99 8.04 -4.40 -17.76
N GLU A 100 6.90 -4.62 -17.11
CA GLU A 100 6.70 -4.35 -15.68
C GLU A 100 5.97 -5.52 -15.02
N VAL A 101 6.40 -5.89 -13.80
CA VAL A 101 5.81 -6.98 -13.01
C VAL A 101 5.55 -6.52 -11.59
N PHE A 102 4.34 -6.78 -11.11
CA PHE A 102 3.90 -6.47 -9.76
C PHE A 102 3.44 -7.75 -9.06
N GLU A 103 4.12 -8.10 -7.98
CA GLU A 103 3.73 -9.19 -7.09
C GLU A 103 2.72 -8.65 -6.08
N LEU A 104 1.51 -9.23 -6.05
CA LEU A 104 0.38 -8.67 -5.32
C LEU A 104 0.16 -9.37 -3.99
N PRO A 105 -0.10 -8.61 -2.90
CA PRO A 105 -0.44 -9.18 -1.60
C PRO A 105 -1.84 -9.80 -1.57
N ARG A 106 -2.67 -9.50 -2.57
CA ARG A 106 -4.03 -10.01 -2.74
C ARG A 106 -4.22 -10.55 -4.16
N ALA A 107 -5.09 -11.56 -4.31
CA ALA A 107 -5.38 -12.18 -5.60
C ALA A 107 -6.21 -11.24 -6.49
N PRO A 108 -5.73 -10.91 -7.70
CA PRO A 108 -6.55 -10.23 -8.70
C PRO A 108 -7.47 -11.21 -9.42
N ARG A 109 -8.43 -10.70 -10.17
CA ARG A 109 -9.15 -11.48 -11.18
C ARG A 109 -8.20 -11.95 -12.28
N ASP A 110 -8.42 -13.18 -12.77
CA ASP A 110 -7.69 -13.70 -13.91
C ASP A 110 -8.16 -13.03 -15.19
N VAL A 111 -7.32 -12.19 -15.75
CA VAL A 111 -7.64 -11.50 -16.99
C VAL A 111 -6.40 -11.25 -17.84
N LEU A 112 -6.56 -11.40 -19.15
CA LEU A 112 -5.55 -11.09 -20.15
C LEU A 112 -6.13 -10.12 -21.18
N ILE A 113 -5.64 -8.88 -21.16
CA ILE A 113 -6.11 -7.80 -22.06
C ILE A 113 -4.95 -7.35 -22.96
N VAL A 114 -5.27 -7.09 -24.21
CA VAL A 114 -4.36 -6.50 -25.18
C VAL A 114 -4.99 -5.20 -25.66
N ASP A 115 -4.31 -4.08 -25.38
CA ASP A 115 -4.76 -2.74 -25.76
C ASP A 115 -3.55 -1.81 -25.92
N PHE A 116 -3.72 -0.59 -26.42
CA PHE A 116 -2.65 0.42 -26.50
C PHE A 116 -2.34 1.07 -25.14
N ASP A 117 -3.22 0.94 -24.17
CA ASP A 117 -3.04 1.36 -22.78
C ASP A 117 -2.91 0.15 -21.85
N PRO A 118 -2.08 0.22 -20.80
CA PRO A 118 -2.04 -0.83 -19.79
C PRO A 118 -3.39 -0.97 -19.09
N TYR A 119 -3.91 -2.17 -18.98
CA TYR A 119 -5.12 -2.43 -18.19
C TYR A 119 -4.77 -2.52 -16.71
N ILE A 120 -4.81 -1.37 -16.01
CA ILE A 120 -4.29 -1.22 -14.64
C ILE A 120 -5.35 -1.32 -13.55
N ARG A 121 -6.65 -1.35 -13.90
CA ARG A 121 -7.75 -1.28 -12.90
C ARG A 121 -7.63 -2.30 -11.76
N PRO A 122 -7.40 -3.62 -12.01
CA PRO A 122 -7.27 -4.60 -10.93
C PRO A 122 -6.06 -4.35 -10.04
N LEU A 123 -4.96 -3.84 -10.60
CA LEU A 123 -3.76 -3.47 -9.84
C LEU A 123 -4.06 -2.28 -8.91
N ILE A 124 -4.66 -1.22 -9.44
CA ILE A 124 -4.97 -0.02 -8.67
C ILE A 124 -5.96 -0.34 -7.55
N ALA A 125 -7.03 -1.08 -7.84
CA ALA A 125 -8.03 -1.45 -6.84
C ALA A 125 -7.42 -2.20 -5.64
N ILE A 126 -6.49 -3.12 -5.90
CA ILE A 126 -5.78 -3.82 -4.81
C ILE A 126 -4.87 -2.86 -4.05
N LEU A 127 -4.19 -1.94 -4.72
CA LEU A 127 -3.22 -1.05 -4.08
C LEU A 127 -3.87 0.09 -3.32
N GLU A 128 -5.05 0.56 -3.73
CA GLU A 128 -5.83 1.59 -3.02
C GLU A 128 -6.32 1.11 -1.65
N GLU A 129 -6.42 -0.20 -1.43
CA GLU A 129 -6.71 -0.76 -0.11
C GLU A 129 -5.58 -0.54 0.91
N TYR A 130 -4.36 -0.27 0.44
CA TYR A 130 -3.19 -0.11 1.29
C TYR A 130 -2.82 1.35 1.48
N SER A 131 -2.89 1.81 2.73
CA SER A 131 -2.40 3.13 3.11
C SER A 131 -0.86 3.18 3.03
N ARG A 132 -0.34 4.35 2.68
CA ARG A 132 1.10 4.63 2.63
C ARG A 132 1.57 5.21 3.96
N TYR A 133 2.48 4.53 4.60
CA TYR A 133 3.06 4.95 5.88
C TYR A 133 4.48 5.48 5.69
N GLY A 134 4.73 6.73 6.12
CA GLY A 134 6.08 7.22 6.32
C GLY A 134 6.57 6.83 7.70
N VAL A 135 7.78 6.27 7.80
CA VAL A 135 8.44 5.96 9.07
C VAL A 135 9.69 6.81 9.19
N LEU A 136 9.69 7.74 10.13
CA LEU A 136 10.83 8.57 10.43
C LEU A 136 11.54 8.05 11.68
N LEU A 137 12.78 7.61 11.54
CA LEU A 137 13.67 7.35 12.69
C LEU A 137 14.58 8.56 12.88
N VAL A 138 14.66 9.10 14.09
CA VAL A 138 15.45 10.30 14.38
C VAL A 138 16.10 10.24 15.75
N ASP A 139 17.37 10.66 15.79
CA ASP A 139 18.14 10.92 17.01
C ASP A 139 18.79 12.34 16.98
N LYS A 140 19.77 12.61 17.84
CA LYS A 140 20.42 13.93 17.93
C LYS A 140 21.22 14.32 16.70
N ALA A 141 21.62 13.38 15.85
CA ALA A 141 22.53 13.59 14.73
C ALA A 141 22.09 12.97 13.42
N LYS A 142 21.30 11.90 13.51
CA LYS A 142 20.91 11.08 12.35
C LYS A 142 19.40 11.04 12.22
N ALA A 143 18.94 10.92 10.98
CA ALA A 143 17.58 10.59 10.67
C ALA A 143 17.53 9.66 9.44
N GLN A 144 16.59 8.72 9.46
CA GLN A 144 16.28 7.84 8.34
C GLN A 144 14.78 7.92 8.08
N PHE A 145 14.43 8.00 6.82
CA PHE A 145 13.03 8.02 6.40
C PHE A 145 12.74 6.84 5.49
N PHE A 146 11.73 6.07 5.87
CA PHE A 146 11.26 4.89 5.15
C PHE A 146 9.82 5.06 4.70
N GLU A 147 9.47 4.40 3.62
CA GLU A 147 8.10 4.14 3.21
C GLU A 147 7.73 2.70 3.53
N ILE A 148 6.55 2.48 4.11
CA ILE A 148 5.91 1.17 4.17
C ILE A 148 4.63 1.23 3.35
N PHE A 149 4.55 0.33 2.36
CA PHE A 149 3.41 0.20 1.48
C PHE A 149 3.18 -1.27 1.12
N ALA A 150 1.94 -1.74 1.20
CA ALA A 150 1.55 -3.13 0.89
C ALA A 150 2.41 -4.20 1.59
N GLY A 151 2.85 -3.93 2.84
CA GLY A 151 3.66 -4.85 3.64
C GLY A 151 5.16 -4.84 3.33
N GLU A 152 5.63 -3.98 2.44
CA GLU A 152 7.04 -3.80 2.09
C GLU A 152 7.59 -2.49 2.64
N ILE A 153 8.90 -2.46 2.95
CA ILE A 153 9.61 -1.28 3.45
C ILE A 153 10.72 -0.87 2.49
N GLU A 154 10.77 0.41 2.12
CA GLU A 154 11.83 1.01 1.30
C GLU A 154 12.42 2.23 2.01
N GLU A 155 13.75 2.36 1.99
CA GLU A 155 14.43 3.53 2.53
C GLU A 155 14.43 4.66 1.49
N HIS A 156 13.87 5.83 1.85
CA HIS A 156 13.80 7.01 0.99
C HIS A 156 15.00 7.93 1.17
N ALA A 157 15.47 8.10 2.40
CA ALA A 157 16.57 9.01 2.69
C ALA A 157 17.25 8.71 4.03
N GLN A 158 18.53 9.02 4.07
CA GLN A 158 19.31 9.09 5.28
C GLN A 158 19.92 10.49 5.41
N MET A 159 19.81 11.10 6.59
CA MET A 159 20.36 12.40 6.89
C MET A 159 21.27 12.31 8.11
N GLU A 160 22.45 12.87 8.01
CA GLU A 160 23.42 12.91 9.10
C GLU A 160 23.92 14.34 9.32
N THR A 161 24.09 14.69 10.59
CA THR A 161 24.65 15.99 11.00
C THR A 161 25.90 15.75 11.79
N GLU A 162 27.02 16.31 11.35
CA GLU A 162 28.25 16.24 12.10
C GLU A 162 28.09 16.98 13.45
N LEU A 163 28.17 16.21 14.53
CA LEU A 163 28.26 16.77 15.88
C LEU A 163 29.68 17.33 16.11
N PRO A 164 29.83 18.49 16.79
CA PRO A 164 31.14 19.02 17.10
C PRO A 164 31.89 18.02 17.99
N ARG A 165 33.09 17.68 17.59
CA ARG A 165 34.01 16.90 18.44
C ARG A 165 34.32 17.72 19.69
N VAL A 166 33.95 17.23 20.85
CA VAL A 166 34.31 17.82 22.14
C VAL A 166 35.77 17.45 22.40
N THR A 167 36.69 18.31 21.99
CA THR A 167 38.09 18.19 22.40
C THR A 167 38.23 18.89 23.74
N ALA A 168 38.16 18.14 24.84
CA ALA A 168 38.60 18.65 26.13
C ALA A 168 40.11 18.83 26.09
N ARG A 169 40.60 20.06 25.93
CA ARG A 169 42.01 20.40 26.19
C ARG A 169 42.24 20.32 27.69
N VAL A 170 42.91 19.28 28.16
CA VAL A 170 43.46 19.23 29.50
C VAL A 170 44.70 20.10 29.51
N PRO A 171 44.75 21.20 30.28
CA PRO A 171 45.96 22.02 30.38
C PRO A 171 47.02 21.18 31.09
N GLY A 172 48.15 20.88 30.45
CA GLY A 172 49.31 20.24 31.06
C GLY A 172 49.88 19.01 30.40
N PHE A 173 49.25 18.44 29.35
CA PHE A 173 49.86 17.31 28.63
C PHE A 173 50.11 17.71 27.15
N ALA A 174 51.40 17.79 26.83
CA ALA A 174 51.84 17.91 25.45
C ALA A 174 51.68 16.54 24.75
N SER A 175 51.20 16.63 23.55
CA SER A 175 51.16 15.56 22.50
C SER A 175 50.28 14.31 22.69
N GLY A 176 49.21 14.25 21.94
CA GLY A 176 48.82 13.09 21.19
C GLY A 176 48.43 11.82 21.93
N LYS A 177 47.24 11.81 22.56
CA LYS A 177 46.50 10.56 22.83
C LYS A 177 45.00 10.79 22.93
N GLU A 178 44.26 9.75 22.54
CA GLU A 178 42.85 9.64 22.38
C GLU A 178 41.93 10.31 23.40
N VAL A 179 40.84 10.86 22.92
CA VAL A 179 39.75 11.45 23.68
C VAL A 179 38.94 10.35 24.37
N VAL A 180 38.99 10.31 25.72
CA VAL A 180 38.13 9.46 26.53
C VAL A 180 36.81 10.20 26.77
N PRO A 181 35.62 9.60 26.56
CA PRO A 181 34.35 10.20 26.94
C PRO A 181 34.28 10.36 28.47
N ILE A 182 33.93 11.54 28.95
CA ILE A 182 33.80 11.83 30.38
C ILE A 182 32.42 11.31 30.82
N PRO A 183 32.34 10.35 31.76
CA PRO A 183 31.08 9.93 32.37
C PRO A 183 30.50 11.06 33.24
N HIS A 184 29.19 11.28 33.16
CA HIS A 184 28.47 12.15 34.06
C HIS A 184 28.51 11.61 35.48
N HIS A 185 29.40 12.13 36.34
CA HIS A 185 29.32 11.94 37.78
C HIS A 185 29.52 13.28 38.50
N GLY A 186 28.59 13.48 39.45
CA GLY A 186 28.36 14.65 40.26
C GLY A 186 29.58 15.38 40.80
N GLY A 187 29.48 16.68 40.80
CA GLY A 187 30.53 17.62 41.09
C GLY A 187 31.24 17.46 42.42
N ARG A 188 32.58 17.54 42.36
CA ARG A 188 33.41 18.02 43.46
C ARG A 188 34.01 19.37 43.06
N ARG A 189 33.65 20.40 43.83
CA ARG A 189 34.24 21.75 43.69
C ARG A 189 35.71 21.69 44.11
N GLY A 190 36.63 21.91 43.16
CA GLY A 190 38.03 22.21 43.44
C GLY A 190 38.26 23.71 43.62
N PRO A 191 39.27 24.16 44.34
CA PRO A 191 39.59 25.61 44.48
C PRO A 191 40.19 26.15 43.19
N GLY A 192 39.35 26.78 42.37
CA GLY A 192 39.65 27.28 41.04
C GLY A 192 38.45 27.29 40.09
N GLY A 193 37.25 27.17 40.63
CA GLY A 193 36.01 26.79 39.92
C GLY A 193 35.31 27.93 39.14
N GLY A 194 35.97 28.61 38.25
CA GLY A 194 35.33 29.67 37.42
C GLY A 194 35.33 29.38 35.91
N GLN A 195 36.30 28.66 35.41
CA GLN A 195 36.51 28.53 33.95
C GLN A 195 35.93 27.21 33.34
N TYR A 196 35.89 26.11 34.09
CA TYR A 196 35.39 24.84 33.58
C TYR A 196 33.87 24.80 33.33
N GLY A 197 33.08 25.51 34.15
CA GLY A 197 31.61 25.53 34.01
C GLY A 197 31.11 26.45 32.87
N PHE A 198 31.94 27.34 32.37
CA PHE A 198 31.59 28.17 31.21
C PHE A 198 31.80 27.44 29.91
N ASP A 199 32.81 26.61 29.76
CA ASP A 199 33.10 25.84 28.56
C ASP A 199 32.06 24.69 28.38
N GLU A 200 31.68 24.01 29.44
CA GLU A 200 30.62 22.97 29.39
C GLU A 200 29.27 23.52 28.92
N ARG A 201 28.83 24.65 29.50
CA ARG A 201 27.56 25.32 29.10
C ARG A 201 27.60 25.85 27.66
N HIS A 202 28.77 26.29 27.18
CA HIS A 202 28.92 26.71 25.79
C HIS A 202 28.88 25.51 24.82
N ILE A 203 29.41 24.36 25.22
CA ILE A 203 29.37 23.15 24.43
C ILE A 203 27.94 22.59 24.38
N GLU A 204 27.26 22.50 25.53
CA GLU A 204 25.87 22.07 25.64
C GLU A 204 24.95 22.93 24.74
N ARG A 205 25.03 24.26 24.83
CA ARG A 205 24.22 25.14 23.98
C ARG A 205 24.52 24.99 22.49
N ARG A 206 25.76 24.69 22.09
CA ARG A 206 26.09 24.41 20.68
C ARG A 206 25.55 23.09 20.22
N LEU A 207 25.55 22.07 21.07
CA LEU A 207 24.95 20.76 20.78
C LEU A 207 23.43 20.86 20.66
N GLU A 208 22.79 21.56 21.61
CA GLU A 208 21.35 21.84 21.54
C GLU A 208 20.98 22.59 20.27
N LYS A 209 21.68 23.67 19.94
CA LYS A 209 21.42 24.44 18.72
C LYS A 209 21.52 23.56 17.47
N ARG A 210 22.55 22.72 17.35
CA ARG A 210 22.72 21.83 16.21
C ARG A 210 21.65 20.74 16.15
N PHE A 211 21.21 20.24 17.28
CA PHE A 211 20.10 19.32 17.37
C PHE A 211 18.81 19.94 16.84
N TYR A 212 18.47 21.16 17.26
CA TYR A 212 17.29 21.87 16.73
C TYR A 212 17.42 22.17 15.23
N GLU A 213 18.58 22.58 14.75
CA GLU A 213 18.85 22.77 13.32
C GLU A 213 18.72 21.45 12.53
N HIS A 214 19.12 20.31 13.12
CA HIS A 214 18.93 19.00 12.55
C HIS A 214 17.45 18.63 12.46
N LEU A 215 16.72 18.76 13.55
CA LEU A 215 15.27 18.49 13.58
C LEU A 215 14.51 19.37 12.60
N GLN A 216 14.87 20.64 12.46
CA GLN A 216 14.24 21.53 11.49
C GLN A 216 14.43 21.03 10.06
N ARG A 217 15.65 20.67 9.66
CA ARG A 217 15.94 20.12 8.33
C ARG A 217 15.19 18.81 8.07
N VAL A 218 15.16 17.92 9.07
CA VAL A 218 14.42 16.66 8.99
C VAL A 218 12.92 16.92 8.79
N ASN A 219 12.34 17.82 9.60
CA ASN A 219 10.93 18.18 9.50
C ASN A 219 10.57 18.78 8.14
N GLU A 220 11.40 19.70 7.61
CA GLU A 220 11.20 20.29 6.28
C GLU A 220 11.27 19.23 5.17
N TYR A 221 12.21 18.29 5.25
CA TYR A 221 12.34 17.20 4.29
C TYR A 221 11.11 16.31 4.31
N VAL A 222 10.73 15.80 5.49
CA VAL A 222 9.58 14.90 5.65
C VAL A 222 8.30 15.61 5.19
N PHE A 223 8.11 16.87 5.55
CA PHE A 223 6.96 17.64 5.09
C PHE A 223 6.87 17.72 3.56
N LYS A 224 8.00 18.05 2.89
CA LYS A 224 8.07 18.11 1.42
C LYS A 224 7.73 16.76 0.77
N VAL A 225 8.27 15.67 1.33
CA VAL A 225 8.01 14.32 0.84
C VAL A 225 6.53 13.94 1.03
N PHE A 226 5.94 14.23 2.20
CA PHE A 226 4.52 13.98 2.45
C PHE A 226 3.61 14.75 1.50
N MET A 227 3.95 16.00 1.16
CA MET A 227 3.17 16.81 0.22
C MET A 227 3.30 16.32 -1.23
N ARG A 228 4.50 15.87 -1.62
CA ARG A 228 4.77 15.37 -2.99
C ARG A 228 4.17 14.00 -3.23
N ASP A 229 4.39 13.07 -2.30
CA ASP A 229 4.16 11.63 -2.50
C ASP A 229 2.86 11.13 -1.85
N ARG A 230 2.09 12.03 -1.20
CA ARG A 230 0.74 11.78 -0.63
C ARG A 230 0.71 10.62 0.37
N PHE A 231 1.59 10.63 1.37
CA PHE A 231 1.53 9.69 2.47
C PHE A 231 0.26 9.89 3.32
N ASP A 232 -0.32 8.77 3.77
CA ASP A 232 -1.54 8.79 4.57
C ASP A 232 -1.24 8.95 6.05
N TYR A 233 -0.22 8.26 6.55
CA TYR A 233 0.14 8.20 7.96
C TYR A 233 1.64 8.35 8.19
N LEU A 234 2.00 8.84 9.39
CA LEU A 234 3.36 8.98 9.89
C LEU A 234 3.56 8.15 11.14
N ILE A 235 4.67 7.41 11.19
CA ILE A 235 5.17 6.74 12.39
C ILE A 235 6.53 7.35 12.70
N ILE A 236 6.83 7.66 13.98
CA ILE A 236 8.12 8.22 14.37
C ILE A 236 8.80 7.28 15.35
N GLY A 237 10.07 6.98 15.08
CA GLY A 237 10.95 6.27 15.99
C GLY A 237 11.98 7.21 16.57
N THR A 238 12.07 7.26 17.91
CA THR A 238 13.08 8.02 18.65
C THR A 238 13.18 7.50 20.09
N HIS A 239 14.26 7.84 20.76
CA HIS A 239 14.41 7.55 22.19
C HIS A 239 13.44 8.40 23.02
N ALA A 240 12.99 7.85 24.16
CA ALA A 240 11.96 8.47 24.99
C ALA A 240 12.29 9.92 25.42
N GLU A 241 13.55 10.20 25.68
CA GLU A 241 14.07 11.52 26.08
C GLU A 241 13.94 12.60 24.99
N LEU A 242 13.94 12.21 23.72
CA LEU A 242 13.86 13.15 22.58
C LEU A 242 12.43 13.32 22.04
N ARG A 243 11.49 12.50 22.49
CA ARG A 243 10.13 12.46 21.96
C ARG A 243 9.44 13.81 22.03
N TYR A 244 9.54 14.51 23.15
CA TYR A 244 8.94 15.83 23.32
C TYR A 244 9.51 16.86 22.34
N ASP A 245 10.83 16.90 22.17
CA ASP A 245 11.49 17.84 21.27
C ASP A 245 11.10 17.57 19.82
N VAL A 246 11.15 16.32 19.39
CA VAL A 246 10.73 15.90 18.05
C VAL A 246 9.27 16.28 17.79
N GLU A 247 8.36 15.97 18.71
CA GLU A 247 6.93 16.25 18.57
C GLU A 247 6.65 17.77 18.55
N SER A 248 7.34 18.56 19.40
CA SER A 248 7.15 20.00 19.48
C SER A 248 7.50 20.70 18.17
N MET A 249 8.54 20.25 17.48
CA MET A 249 9.02 20.82 16.23
C MET A 249 8.29 20.31 14.99
N LEU A 250 7.49 19.27 15.10
CA LEU A 250 6.79 18.70 13.96
C LEU A 250 5.81 19.71 13.36
N HIS A 251 5.78 19.80 12.02
CA HIS A 251 4.80 20.62 11.31
C HIS A 251 3.37 20.16 11.64
N SER A 252 2.42 21.10 11.80
CA SER A 252 1.04 20.80 12.19
C SER A 252 0.34 19.78 11.28
N TYR A 253 0.65 19.78 9.99
CA TYR A 253 0.18 18.79 9.03
C TYR A 253 0.70 17.39 9.37
N LEU A 254 1.99 17.25 9.67
CA LEU A 254 2.60 15.97 10.04
C LEU A 254 2.08 15.46 11.41
N LYS A 255 1.82 16.37 12.37
CA LYS A 255 1.18 15.99 13.66
C LYS A 255 -0.17 15.32 13.45
N ARG A 256 -0.98 15.79 12.51
CA ARG A 256 -2.28 15.17 12.19
C ARG A 256 -2.16 13.79 11.53
N LYS A 257 -1.04 13.53 10.87
CA LYS A 257 -0.72 12.26 10.21
C LYS A 257 -0.03 11.25 11.14
N LEU A 258 0.43 11.70 12.32
CA LEU A 258 1.14 10.88 13.29
C LEU A 258 0.20 9.89 13.97
N VAL A 259 0.46 8.60 13.78
CA VAL A 259 -0.37 7.49 14.30
C VAL A 259 0.34 6.60 15.32
N GLY A 260 1.65 6.76 15.48
CA GLY A 260 2.38 5.94 16.43
C GLY A 260 3.85 6.30 16.61
N TRP A 261 4.43 5.73 17.67
CA TRP A 261 5.82 5.91 18.04
C TRP A 261 6.53 4.56 18.17
N LEU A 262 7.79 4.51 17.71
CA LEU A 262 8.71 3.39 17.95
C LEU A 262 9.74 3.83 19.02
N PRO A 263 10.14 2.93 19.95
CA PRO A 263 10.96 3.30 21.11
C PRO A 263 12.48 3.29 20.82
N TYR A 264 12.88 3.54 19.58
CA TYR A 264 14.27 3.53 19.13
C TYR A 264 14.48 4.50 17.95
N GLY A 265 15.73 4.89 17.70
CA GLY A 265 16.16 5.76 16.63
C GLY A 265 16.77 5.03 15.42
N PRO A 266 17.64 5.75 14.65
CA PRO A 266 18.23 5.25 13.40
C PRO A 266 19.19 4.05 13.55
N GLU A 267 19.50 3.63 14.76
CA GLU A 267 20.32 2.44 15.03
C GLU A 267 19.58 1.11 14.79
N ALA A 268 18.25 1.17 14.62
CA ALA A 268 17.44 -0.02 14.45
C ALA A 268 17.60 -0.64 13.05
N THR A 269 17.55 -1.96 12.99
CA THR A 269 17.57 -2.67 11.70
C THR A 269 16.23 -2.50 10.95
N VAL A 270 16.29 -2.44 9.61
CA VAL A 270 15.10 -2.33 8.74
C VAL A 270 14.06 -3.41 9.05
N LYS A 271 14.51 -4.64 9.32
CA LYS A 271 13.63 -5.76 9.68
C LYS A 271 12.83 -5.46 10.96
N LYS A 272 13.51 -4.96 12.01
CA LYS A 272 12.84 -4.60 13.28
C LYS A 272 11.86 -3.44 13.09
N VAL A 273 12.24 -2.45 12.30
CA VAL A 273 11.37 -1.32 11.96
C VAL A 273 10.09 -1.81 11.30
N LEU A 274 10.20 -2.69 10.29
CA LEU A 274 9.04 -3.27 9.61
C LEU A 274 8.15 -4.07 10.56
N GLU A 275 8.73 -4.95 11.39
CA GLU A 275 7.98 -5.77 12.35
C GLU A 275 7.19 -4.93 13.35
N ASP A 276 7.79 -3.91 13.93
CA ASP A 276 7.14 -3.08 14.94
C ASP A 276 6.18 -2.04 14.33
N ALA A 277 6.54 -1.46 13.19
CA ALA A 277 5.63 -0.59 12.43
C ALA A 277 4.38 -1.36 11.95
N SER A 278 4.52 -2.62 11.52
CA SER A 278 3.39 -3.46 11.10
C SER A 278 2.35 -3.66 12.21
N LYS A 279 2.75 -3.70 13.49
CA LYS A 279 1.82 -3.74 14.62
C LYS A 279 1.01 -2.46 14.77
N ILE A 280 1.67 -1.30 14.56
CA ILE A 280 0.99 0.00 14.57
C ILE A 280 0.04 0.11 13.38
N ILE A 281 0.49 -0.27 12.19
CA ILE A 281 -0.30 -0.28 10.95
C ILE A 281 -1.56 -1.13 11.13
N LYS A 282 -1.41 -2.36 11.61
CA LYS A 282 -2.54 -3.25 11.87
C LYS A 282 -3.59 -2.60 12.80
N ARG A 283 -3.15 -2.04 13.92
CA ARG A 283 -4.04 -1.34 14.86
C ARG A 283 -4.77 -0.16 14.19
N VAL A 284 -4.06 0.68 13.45
CA VAL A 284 -4.65 1.86 12.78
C VAL A 284 -5.67 1.43 11.72
N THR A 285 -5.36 0.37 10.98
CA THR A 285 -6.27 -0.21 9.98
C THR A 285 -7.54 -0.75 10.63
N GLU A 286 -7.41 -1.54 11.71
CA GLU A 286 -8.54 -2.08 12.47
C GLU A 286 -9.42 -0.96 13.06
N GLU A 287 -8.82 0.10 13.63
CA GLU A 287 -9.53 1.26 14.16
C GLU A 287 -10.26 2.03 13.04
N THR A 288 -9.67 2.14 11.86
CA THR A 288 -10.28 2.80 10.69
C THR A 288 -11.45 1.98 10.17
N TRP A 289 -11.28 0.68 10.01
CA TRP A 289 -12.36 -0.22 9.60
C TRP A 289 -13.52 -0.22 10.58
N ALA A 290 -13.23 -0.26 11.89
CA ALA A 290 -14.29 -0.19 12.92
C ALA A 290 -15.13 1.08 12.80
N LYS A 291 -14.49 2.23 12.57
CA LYS A 291 -15.21 3.51 12.35
C LYS A 291 -16.05 3.49 11.08
N MET A 292 -15.49 2.97 9.97
CA MET A 292 -16.23 2.87 8.70
C MET A 292 -17.45 1.95 8.81
N VAL A 293 -17.32 0.82 9.53
CA VAL A 293 -18.44 -0.10 9.78
C VAL A 293 -19.50 0.56 10.66
N ASP A 294 -19.11 1.28 11.72
CA ASP A 294 -20.05 2.00 12.59
C ASP A 294 -20.79 3.10 11.81
N GLU A 295 -20.11 3.82 10.94
CA GLU A 295 -20.71 4.83 10.06
C GLU A 295 -21.67 4.18 9.05
N LEU A 296 -21.28 3.09 8.41
CA LEU A 296 -22.13 2.33 7.48
C LEU A 296 -23.45 1.90 8.14
N ILE A 297 -23.35 1.29 9.32
CA ILE A 297 -24.54 0.83 10.07
C ILE A 297 -25.41 2.01 10.46
N SER A 298 -24.82 3.11 10.94
CA SER A 298 -25.55 4.33 11.31
C SER A 298 -26.27 4.96 10.12
N GLU A 299 -25.64 5.06 8.96
CA GLU A 299 -26.23 5.61 7.76
C GLU A 299 -27.36 4.72 7.21
N ALA A 300 -27.14 3.40 7.16
CA ALA A 300 -28.15 2.46 6.70
C ALA A 300 -29.39 2.46 7.62
N SER A 301 -29.21 2.54 8.94
CA SER A 301 -30.32 2.57 9.91
C SER A 301 -31.18 3.84 9.84
N LYS A 302 -30.64 4.94 9.29
CA LYS A 302 -31.33 6.21 9.07
C LYS A 302 -31.99 6.33 7.69
N ASP A 303 -31.99 5.25 6.90
CA ASP A 303 -32.39 5.27 5.49
C ASP A 303 -31.59 6.31 4.67
N GLY A 304 -30.29 6.44 5.02
CA GLY A 304 -29.32 7.34 4.39
C GLY A 304 -28.74 6.77 3.10
N LEU A 305 -27.54 7.24 2.75
CA LEU A 305 -26.82 6.78 1.57
C LEU A 305 -25.93 5.55 1.90
N ALA A 306 -26.56 4.51 2.48
CA ALA A 306 -25.88 3.24 2.75
C ALA A 306 -26.87 2.08 2.74
N VAL A 307 -26.36 0.90 2.40
CA VAL A 307 -27.10 -0.37 2.42
C VAL A 307 -26.28 -1.44 3.12
N ILE A 308 -26.94 -2.43 3.73
CA ILE A 308 -26.33 -3.52 4.47
C ILE A 308 -26.89 -4.85 4.01
N GLY A 309 -26.05 -5.85 3.95
CA GLY A 309 -26.38 -7.20 3.49
C GLY A 309 -26.16 -7.39 1.99
N LEU A 310 -26.11 -8.67 1.59
CA LEU A 310 -25.70 -9.04 0.24
C LEU A 310 -26.68 -8.59 -0.84
N GLU A 311 -27.98 -8.77 -0.62
CA GLU A 311 -29.01 -8.45 -1.63
C GLU A 311 -29.01 -6.97 -2.02
N ASP A 312 -29.04 -6.08 -1.01
CA ASP A 312 -29.05 -4.64 -1.25
C ASP A 312 -27.72 -4.15 -1.82
N THR A 313 -26.60 -4.78 -1.41
CA THR A 313 -25.29 -4.46 -1.99
C THR A 313 -25.19 -4.91 -3.45
N VAL A 314 -25.68 -6.11 -3.78
CA VAL A 314 -25.77 -6.60 -5.17
C VAL A 314 -26.61 -5.65 -6.01
N LYS A 315 -27.77 -5.22 -5.50
CA LYS A 315 -28.62 -4.22 -6.15
C LYS A 315 -27.87 -2.91 -6.38
N ALA A 316 -27.19 -2.38 -5.36
CA ALA A 316 -26.38 -1.17 -5.47
C ALA A 316 -25.29 -1.25 -6.55
N VAL A 317 -24.64 -2.42 -6.69
CA VAL A 317 -23.62 -2.65 -7.72
C VAL A 317 -24.25 -2.75 -9.11
N ASN A 318 -25.32 -3.51 -9.29
CA ASN A 318 -26.04 -3.63 -10.58
C ASN A 318 -26.48 -2.27 -11.12
N TYR A 319 -26.89 -1.35 -10.25
CA TYR A 319 -27.30 0.01 -10.64
C TYR A 319 -26.15 1.02 -10.61
N SER A 320 -24.89 0.59 -10.41
CA SER A 320 -23.71 1.46 -10.31
C SER A 320 -23.84 2.55 -9.23
N ALA A 321 -24.68 2.30 -8.21
CA ALA A 321 -24.96 3.21 -7.10
C ALA A 321 -23.92 3.09 -5.98
N ALA A 322 -23.18 1.98 -5.89
CA ALA A 322 -22.19 1.76 -4.88
C ALA A 322 -20.99 2.71 -5.07
N ARG A 323 -20.61 3.46 -4.01
CA ARG A 323 -19.43 4.30 -3.93
C ARG A 323 -18.26 3.56 -3.28
N THR A 324 -18.53 2.95 -2.12
CA THR A 324 -17.53 2.22 -1.33
C THR A 324 -18.20 0.98 -0.77
N ILE A 325 -17.60 -0.18 -0.93
CA ILE A 325 -18.08 -1.47 -0.39
C ILE A 325 -17.17 -1.90 0.75
N LEU A 326 -17.78 -2.29 1.87
CA LEU A 326 -17.13 -2.97 2.98
C LEU A 326 -17.54 -4.45 2.93
N VAL A 327 -16.60 -5.37 2.85
CA VAL A 327 -16.85 -6.81 2.76
C VAL A 327 -15.89 -7.59 3.66
N ASP A 328 -16.40 -8.58 4.37
CA ASP A 328 -15.54 -9.49 5.14
C ASP A 328 -14.67 -10.33 4.20
N GLU A 329 -13.37 -10.42 4.49
CA GLU A 329 -12.39 -11.09 3.61
C GLU A 329 -12.72 -12.57 3.32
N ASN A 330 -13.41 -13.23 4.25
CA ASN A 330 -13.74 -14.65 4.14
C ASN A 330 -15.19 -14.89 3.70
N PHE A 331 -15.98 -13.83 3.48
CA PHE A 331 -17.39 -13.96 3.11
C PHE A 331 -17.54 -14.45 1.69
N LYS A 332 -18.26 -15.57 1.53
CA LYS A 332 -18.61 -16.19 0.25
C LYS A 332 -20.05 -16.61 0.25
N LYS A 333 -20.69 -16.51 -0.89
CA LYS A 333 -22.08 -16.92 -1.07
C LYS A 333 -22.32 -17.36 -2.52
N GLU A 334 -23.12 -18.41 -2.69
CA GLU A 334 -23.62 -18.81 -4.00
C GLU A 334 -24.61 -17.76 -4.54
N GLY A 335 -24.68 -17.66 -5.86
CA GLY A 335 -25.61 -16.74 -6.54
C GLY A 335 -25.71 -17.03 -8.03
N PHE A 336 -26.17 -16.04 -8.78
CA PHE A 336 -26.40 -16.14 -10.20
C PHE A 336 -25.84 -14.91 -10.94
N ILE A 337 -25.38 -15.15 -12.18
CA ILE A 337 -24.90 -14.09 -13.07
C ILE A 337 -25.57 -14.19 -14.45
N CYS A 338 -25.85 -13.05 -15.05
CA CYS A 338 -26.33 -13.01 -16.42
C CYS A 338 -25.16 -13.18 -17.42
N PRO A 339 -25.18 -14.21 -18.28
CA PRO A 339 -24.09 -14.44 -19.24
C PRO A 339 -24.01 -13.35 -20.31
N LYS A 340 -25.06 -12.53 -20.47
CA LYS A 340 -25.17 -11.52 -21.50
C LYS A 340 -24.74 -10.12 -21.03
N CYS A 341 -25.14 -9.71 -19.82
CA CYS A 341 -24.91 -8.34 -19.34
C CYS A 341 -24.18 -8.25 -17.99
N GLY A 342 -23.87 -9.39 -17.34
CA GLY A 342 -23.19 -9.41 -16.06
C GLY A 342 -24.08 -9.08 -14.86
N PHE A 343 -25.40 -8.93 -15.02
CA PHE A 343 -26.32 -8.71 -13.91
C PHE A 343 -26.21 -9.82 -12.86
N LEU A 344 -26.08 -9.42 -11.60
CA LEU A 344 -25.93 -10.34 -10.47
C LEU A 344 -27.24 -10.49 -9.70
N SER A 345 -27.53 -11.68 -9.21
CA SER A 345 -28.68 -11.94 -8.34
C SER A 345 -28.39 -13.00 -7.30
N VAL A 346 -28.90 -12.82 -6.09
CA VAL A 346 -28.84 -13.83 -5.03
C VAL A 346 -29.90 -14.91 -5.22
N GLU A 347 -31.09 -14.55 -5.67
CA GLU A 347 -32.27 -15.44 -5.70
C GLU A 347 -32.91 -15.58 -7.08
N MET A 348 -32.96 -14.49 -7.88
CA MET A 348 -33.61 -14.49 -9.18
C MET A 348 -32.87 -15.33 -10.20
N ARG A 349 -33.62 -16.03 -11.05
CA ARG A 349 -33.08 -16.86 -12.13
C ARG A 349 -33.21 -16.22 -13.51
N ARG A 350 -33.82 -15.04 -13.61
CA ARG A 350 -33.93 -14.25 -14.85
C ARG A 350 -33.39 -12.85 -14.65
N CYS A 351 -32.72 -12.37 -15.65
CA CYS A 351 -32.12 -11.04 -15.66
C CYS A 351 -33.21 -9.97 -15.82
N GLU A 352 -33.22 -8.98 -14.92
CA GLU A 352 -34.16 -7.84 -15.00
C GLU A 352 -33.93 -6.93 -16.22
N PHE A 353 -32.68 -6.90 -16.75
CA PHE A 353 -32.32 -5.98 -17.84
C PHE A 353 -32.51 -6.59 -19.24
N CYS A 354 -32.28 -7.88 -19.40
CA CYS A 354 -32.27 -8.51 -20.72
C CYS A 354 -33.12 -9.77 -20.83
N ASP A 355 -33.86 -10.12 -19.76
CA ASP A 355 -34.76 -11.30 -19.65
C ASP A 355 -34.08 -12.64 -19.95
N GLU A 356 -32.73 -12.70 -19.90
CA GLU A 356 -31.93 -13.92 -20.10
C GLU A 356 -31.96 -14.79 -18.85
N GLU A 357 -31.85 -16.11 -19.01
CA GLU A 357 -31.70 -17.03 -17.90
C GLU A 357 -30.33 -16.86 -17.22
N LEU A 358 -30.30 -16.68 -15.89
CA LEU A 358 -29.10 -16.54 -15.11
C LEU A 358 -28.45 -17.89 -14.88
N ILE A 359 -27.11 -17.91 -14.96
CA ILE A 359 -26.32 -19.11 -14.64
C ILE A 359 -25.86 -19.10 -13.17
N PRO A 360 -25.86 -20.24 -12.47
CA PRO A 360 -25.40 -20.32 -11.10
C PRO A 360 -23.89 -20.12 -11.03
N ILE A 361 -23.44 -19.41 -9.99
CA ILE A 361 -22.04 -19.20 -9.65
C ILE A 361 -21.76 -19.55 -8.20
N VAL A 362 -20.55 -20.01 -7.92
CA VAL A 362 -20.14 -20.51 -6.60
C VAL A 362 -19.89 -19.38 -5.61
N ASP A 363 -19.46 -18.20 -6.11
CA ASP A 363 -19.15 -17.06 -5.29
C ASP A 363 -19.61 -15.75 -5.95
N ILE A 364 -20.81 -15.30 -5.58
CA ILE A 364 -21.36 -14.02 -6.07
C ILE A 364 -20.62 -12.83 -5.46
N VAL A 365 -19.96 -12.99 -4.31
CA VAL A 365 -19.23 -11.90 -3.65
C VAL A 365 -17.99 -11.52 -4.46
N ASP A 366 -17.28 -12.51 -5.01
CA ASP A 366 -16.14 -12.29 -5.89
C ASP A 366 -16.56 -11.54 -7.17
N GLU A 367 -17.62 -11.99 -7.83
CA GLU A 367 -18.17 -11.36 -9.04
C GLU A 367 -18.70 -9.94 -8.76
N LEU A 368 -19.29 -9.73 -7.58
CA LEU A 368 -19.78 -8.41 -7.15
C LEU A 368 -18.62 -7.43 -6.97
N VAL A 369 -17.55 -7.84 -6.29
CA VAL A 369 -16.33 -7.03 -6.10
C VAL A 369 -15.72 -6.65 -7.45
N GLU A 370 -15.62 -7.62 -8.37
CA GLU A 370 -15.08 -7.39 -9.70
C GLU A 370 -15.93 -6.40 -10.52
N THR A 371 -17.25 -6.59 -10.52
CA THR A 371 -18.19 -5.67 -11.18
C THR A 371 -18.07 -4.27 -10.57
N ALA A 372 -18.01 -4.16 -9.25
CA ALA A 372 -17.89 -2.89 -8.54
C ALA A 372 -16.57 -2.16 -8.91
N ILE A 373 -15.45 -2.87 -9.00
CA ILE A 373 -14.16 -2.31 -9.46
C ILE A 373 -14.29 -1.73 -10.88
N THR A 374 -14.98 -2.42 -11.78
CA THR A 374 -15.18 -1.89 -13.14
C THR A 374 -16.02 -0.61 -13.16
N HIS A 375 -16.90 -0.40 -12.19
CA HIS A 375 -17.69 0.80 -11.98
C HIS A 375 -16.95 1.91 -11.22
N GLY A 376 -15.68 1.70 -10.84
CA GLY A 376 -14.88 2.65 -10.05
C GLY A 376 -15.39 2.78 -8.62
N THR A 377 -15.87 1.69 -8.04
CA THR A 377 -16.26 1.58 -6.63
C THR A 377 -15.04 1.22 -5.81
N GLU A 378 -14.84 1.89 -4.69
CA GLU A 378 -13.80 1.60 -3.72
C GLU A 378 -14.18 0.35 -2.90
N ILE A 379 -13.24 -0.57 -2.69
CA ILE A 379 -13.49 -1.81 -1.96
C ILE A 379 -12.57 -1.87 -0.73
N HIS A 380 -13.13 -2.18 0.42
CA HIS A 380 -12.38 -2.49 1.63
C HIS A 380 -12.71 -3.90 2.11
N HIS A 381 -11.73 -4.76 2.07
CA HIS A 381 -11.83 -6.07 2.67
C HIS A 381 -11.49 -5.98 4.16
N ILE A 382 -12.44 -6.32 4.99
CA ILE A 382 -12.37 -6.19 6.44
C ILE A 382 -12.14 -7.57 7.05
N GLU A 383 -11.12 -7.70 7.89
CA GLU A 383 -10.82 -8.94 8.58
C GLU A 383 -11.42 -8.91 10.00
N GLY A 384 -12.26 -9.90 10.31
CA GLY A 384 -12.67 -10.20 11.68
C GLY A 384 -13.52 -9.14 12.40
N ASN A 385 -14.34 -8.36 11.69
CA ASN A 385 -15.20 -7.36 12.33
C ASN A 385 -16.56 -7.97 12.71
N GLU A 386 -16.80 -8.16 14.01
CA GLU A 386 -18.03 -8.77 14.54
C GLU A 386 -19.30 -7.98 14.17
N LYS A 387 -19.26 -6.65 14.14
CA LYS A 387 -20.43 -5.83 13.80
C LYS A 387 -20.80 -5.99 12.32
N LEU A 388 -19.83 -6.03 11.41
CA LEU A 388 -20.08 -6.29 9.99
C LEU A 388 -20.66 -7.70 9.81
N ALA A 389 -20.11 -8.69 10.53
CA ALA A 389 -20.61 -10.07 10.50
C ALA A 389 -22.07 -10.18 10.95
N GLN A 390 -22.44 -9.52 12.06
CA GLN A 390 -23.82 -9.46 12.56
C GLN A 390 -24.80 -8.77 11.59
N ASN A 391 -24.28 -7.94 10.69
CA ASN A 391 -25.05 -7.20 9.70
C ASN A 391 -24.89 -7.76 8.26
N GLY A 392 -24.60 -9.05 8.12
CA GLY A 392 -24.62 -9.74 6.83
C GLY A 392 -23.28 -9.75 6.08
N TYR A 393 -22.16 -9.46 6.76
CA TYR A 393 -20.78 -9.55 6.25
C TYR A 393 -20.40 -8.56 5.13
N ILE A 394 -21.34 -7.80 4.60
CA ILE A 394 -21.15 -6.88 3.49
C ILE A 394 -22.12 -5.70 3.58
N GLY A 395 -21.70 -4.55 3.07
CA GLY A 395 -22.54 -3.39 2.87
C GLY A 395 -21.87 -2.35 1.99
N ALA A 396 -22.62 -1.34 1.55
CA ALA A 396 -22.12 -0.31 0.68
C ALA A 396 -22.59 1.08 1.06
N PHE A 397 -21.68 2.06 1.00
CA PHE A 397 -22.03 3.47 0.88
C PHE A 397 -22.43 3.76 -0.56
N LEU A 398 -23.45 4.59 -0.73
CA LEU A 398 -24.05 4.89 -2.02
C LEU A 398 -23.63 6.27 -2.56
N ARG A 399 -23.66 6.42 -3.88
CA ARG A 399 -23.55 7.70 -4.58
C ARG A 399 -24.89 8.43 -4.61
N PHE A 400 -25.96 7.66 -4.73
CA PHE A 400 -27.35 8.11 -4.77
C PHE A 400 -28.27 7.00 -4.25
N LYS A 401 -29.48 7.35 -3.85
CA LYS A 401 -30.48 6.42 -3.30
C LYS A 401 -31.09 5.56 -4.41
N ILE A 402 -31.27 4.25 -4.17
CA ILE A 402 -31.83 3.25 -5.11
C ILE A 402 -33.14 2.69 -4.64
#